data_38c5d6b0367f346ea789ab083c62ed0d
#
_entry.id   38c5d6b0367f346ea789ab083c62ed0d
#
_cell.length_a   1.000
_cell.length_b   1.000
_cell.length_c   1.000
_cell.angle_alpha   90.00
_cell.angle_beta   90.00
_cell.angle_gamma   90.00
#
_symmetry.space_group_name_H-M   'P 1'
#
loop_
_entity.id
_entity.type
_entity.pdbx_description
1 polymer ?
#
loop_
_entity_poly.entity_id
_entity_poly.type
_entity_poly.pdbx_seq_one_letter_code
_entity_poly.pdbx_strand_id
1 'polypeptide(L)'
;PIFPGCAVLNDIGPVIEHDGLLRISSYVGRTPLPISWQDAARMARELNQRHFPYISEDEWVEVARQLFEERNGRPAPGYDPALSNALSVLSGPVPELWPQFEALKSVPVLVVRGENSDVLSEATVDEMRRRHPALATITVANQGHAPLLRDGPTIESIRSFLLQTDAAQHAAPVARAIA
;
A
#
# COMPACT_ATOMS: atom_id res chain seq x y z
N PRO A 1 11.07 -14.97 16.68
CA PRO A 1 11.06 -14.21 15.41
C PRO A 1 10.06 -14.81 14.45
N ILE A 2 9.26 -13.98 13.77
CA ILE A 2 8.39 -14.41 12.69
C ILE A 2 9.20 -14.26 11.40
N PHE A 3 9.31 -15.35 10.63
CA PHE A 3 9.95 -15.32 9.32
C PHE A 3 8.84 -15.40 8.27
N PRO A 4 8.57 -14.33 7.50
CA PRO A 4 7.57 -14.38 6.46
C PRO A 4 8.00 -15.31 5.32
N GLY A 5 7.07 -16.08 4.78
CA GLY A 5 7.30 -16.93 3.61
C GLY A 5 7.43 -16.09 2.32
N CYS A 6 6.70 -14.99 2.24
CA CYS A 6 6.76 -13.98 1.18
C CYS A 6 6.23 -12.64 1.72
N ALA A 7 6.39 -11.57 0.94
CA ALA A 7 5.84 -10.26 1.26
C ALA A 7 5.16 -9.63 0.03
N VAL A 8 4.02 -8.97 0.25
CA VAL A 8 3.37 -8.11 -0.75
C VAL A 8 3.40 -6.68 -0.23
N LEU A 9 4.06 -5.80 -0.96
CA LEU A 9 4.17 -4.37 -0.65
C LEU A 9 3.19 -3.61 -1.54
N ASN A 10 2.10 -3.12 -0.95
CA ASN A 10 1.12 -2.33 -1.67
C ASN A 10 1.52 -0.85 -1.68
N ASP A 11 2.15 -0.44 -2.74
CA ASP A 11 2.54 0.92 -3.08
C ASP A 11 3.43 1.61 -2.02
N ILE A 12 4.29 0.83 -1.40
CA ILE A 12 5.27 1.30 -0.42
C ILE A 12 6.65 0.74 -0.75
N GLY A 13 7.69 1.52 -0.44
CA GLY A 13 9.07 1.13 -0.68
C GLY A 13 10.04 1.76 0.32
N PRO A 14 11.35 1.53 0.14
CA PRO A 14 12.39 2.07 1.02
C PRO A 14 12.58 3.59 0.90
N VAL A 15 12.08 4.19 -0.16
CA VAL A 15 12.03 5.65 -0.34
C VAL A 15 10.57 6.04 -0.52
N ILE A 16 10.14 7.04 0.23
CA ILE A 16 8.80 7.63 0.15
C ILE A 16 8.95 9.03 -0.47
N GLU A 17 8.21 9.27 -1.55
CA GLU A 17 8.23 10.56 -2.22
C GLU A 17 7.61 11.64 -1.33
N HIS A 18 8.28 12.79 -1.28
CA HIS A 18 7.91 13.89 -0.37
C HIS A 18 6.51 14.45 -0.65
N ASP A 19 6.14 14.58 -1.92
CA ASP A 19 4.85 15.14 -2.33
C ASP A 19 3.68 14.28 -1.85
N GLY A 20 3.80 12.95 -1.96
CA GLY A 20 2.81 12.03 -1.44
C GLY A 20 2.67 12.11 0.08
N LEU A 21 3.79 12.21 0.79
CA LEU A 21 3.79 12.38 2.22
C LEU A 21 3.15 13.70 2.66
N LEU A 22 3.45 14.81 1.97
CA LEU A 22 2.81 16.11 2.21
C LEU A 22 1.30 16.04 2.00
N ARG A 23 0.86 15.40 0.92
CA ARG A 23 -0.57 15.19 0.65
C ARG A 23 -1.23 14.40 1.79
N ILE A 24 -0.66 13.27 2.20
CA ILE A 24 -1.19 12.45 3.29
C ILE A 24 -1.25 13.25 4.59
N SER A 25 -0.19 13.96 4.95
CA SER A 25 -0.13 14.76 6.17
C SER A 25 -1.11 15.94 6.19
N SER A 26 -1.58 16.37 5.01
CA SER A 26 -2.55 17.47 4.90
C SER A 26 -3.94 17.10 5.40
N TYR A 27 -4.31 15.82 5.37
CA TYR A 27 -5.66 15.37 5.74
C TYR A 27 -5.71 14.41 6.95
N VAL A 28 -4.64 13.63 7.22
CA VAL A 28 -4.65 12.67 8.33
C VAL A 28 -4.79 13.40 9.67
N GLY A 29 -5.84 13.05 10.42
CA GLY A 29 -6.17 13.66 11.71
C GLY A 29 -6.68 15.11 11.63
N ARG A 30 -6.91 15.66 10.42
CA ARG A 30 -7.35 17.04 10.20
C ARG A 30 -8.69 17.14 9.49
N THR A 31 -9.14 16.08 8.84
CA THR A 31 -10.43 16.06 8.14
C THR A 31 -11.59 15.98 9.12
N PRO A 32 -12.69 16.74 8.91
CA PRO A 32 -13.91 16.58 9.68
C PRO A 32 -14.43 15.13 9.61
N LEU A 33 -15.13 14.69 10.64
CA LEU A 33 -15.78 13.38 10.62
C LEU A 33 -16.97 13.40 9.66
N PRO A 34 -17.10 12.43 8.75
CA PRO A 34 -18.25 12.34 7.87
C PRO A 34 -19.53 12.04 8.64
N ILE A 35 -20.64 12.65 8.21
CA ILE A 35 -21.95 12.50 8.86
C ILE A 35 -22.78 11.34 8.28
N SER A 36 -22.43 10.86 7.12
CA SER A 36 -23.07 9.74 6.42
C SER A 36 -22.07 9.02 5.50
N TRP A 37 -22.44 7.84 4.98
CA TRP A 37 -21.63 7.12 4.01
C TRP A 37 -21.50 7.87 2.67
N GLN A 38 -22.52 8.61 2.26
CA GLN A 38 -22.45 9.48 1.08
C GLN A 38 -21.48 10.65 1.29
N ASP A 39 -21.46 11.21 2.51
CA ASP A 39 -20.50 12.25 2.86
C ASP A 39 -19.07 11.69 2.91
N ALA A 40 -18.86 10.49 3.45
CA ALA A 40 -17.58 9.80 3.42
C ALA A 40 -17.10 9.52 1.99
N ALA A 41 -18.01 9.10 1.10
CA ALA A 41 -17.71 8.88 -0.32
C ALA A 41 -17.28 10.18 -1.03
N ARG A 42 -18.00 11.28 -0.78
CA ARG A 42 -17.64 12.60 -1.31
C ARG A 42 -16.24 13.03 -0.83
N MET A 43 -15.96 12.89 0.46
CA MET A 43 -14.65 13.21 1.03
C MET A 43 -13.54 12.34 0.44
N ALA A 44 -13.76 11.03 0.33
CA ALA A 44 -12.82 10.10 -0.29
C ALA A 44 -12.51 10.51 -1.73
N ARG A 45 -13.52 10.87 -2.51
CA ARG A 45 -13.39 11.36 -3.88
C ARG A 45 -12.58 12.67 -3.93
N GLU A 46 -12.96 13.68 -3.16
CA GLU A 46 -12.27 14.98 -3.15
C GLU A 46 -10.77 14.85 -2.89
N LEU A 47 -10.38 13.93 -2.01
CA LEU A 47 -8.99 13.67 -1.67
C LEU A 47 -8.22 12.87 -2.73
N ASN A 48 -8.92 12.00 -3.48
CA ASN A 48 -8.23 10.95 -4.25
C ASN A 48 -8.51 10.96 -5.76
N GLN A 49 -9.54 11.67 -6.27
CA GLN A 49 -9.96 11.60 -7.68
C GLN A 49 -8.85 11.90 -8.70
N ARG A 50 -7.85 12.74 -8.34
CA ARG A 50 -6.70 13.02 -9.22
C ARG A 50 -5.82 11.79 -9.46
N HIS A 51 -5.74 10.92 -8.47
CA HIS A 51 -4.93 9.71 -8.51
C HIS A 51 -5.73 8.48 -8.95
N PHE A 52 -7.08 8.58 -8.92
CA PHE A 52 -8.02 7.51 -9.29
C PHE A 52 -9.08 8.06 -10.26
N PRO A 53 -8.68 8.46 -11.50
CA PRO A 53 -9.55 9.21 -12.40
C PRO A 53 -10.75 8.43 -12.96
N TYR A 54 -10.74 7.10 -12.86
CA TYR A 54 -11.78 6.24 -13.47
C TYR A 54 -12.72 5.59 -12.46
N ILE A 55 -12.68 5.98 -11.18
CA ILE A 55 -13.67 5.54 -10.20
C ILE A 55 -14.97 6.31 -10.43
N SER A 56 -16.06 5.59 -10.67
CA SER A 56 -17.41 6.16 -10.84
C SER A 56 -17.96 6.68 -9.51
N GLU A 57 -19.03 7.49 -9.60
CA GLU A 57 -19.70 8.06 -8.40
C GLU A 57 -20.17 6.96 -7.43
N ASP A 58 -20.77 5.88 -7.96
CA ASP A 58 -21.28 4.78 -7.14
C ASP A 58 -20.14 3.98 -6.49
N GLU A 59 -19.01 3.83 -7.19
CA GLU A 59 -17.84 3.13 -6.66
C GLU A 59 -17.16 3.88 -5.52
N TRP A 60 -17.28 5.22 -5.44
CA TRP A 60 -16.74 5.98 -4.33
C TRP A 60 -17.36 5.60 -2.97
N VAL A 61 -18.59 5.11 -2.95
CA VAL A 61 -19.21 4.59 -1.73
C VAL A 61 -18.47 3.33 -1.26
N GLU A 62 -18.11 2.44 -2.18
CA GLU A 62 -17.34 1.24 -1.85
C GLU A 62 -15.89 1.57 -1.43
N VAL A 63 -15.27 2.56 -2.07
CA VAL A 63 -13.96 3.08 -1.65
C VAL A 63 -14.04 3.66 -0.23
N ALA A 64 -15.08 4.42 0.07
CA ALA A 64 -15.29 4.95 1.42
C ALA A 64 -15.39 3.83 2.46
N ARG A 65 -16.06 2.70 2.13
CA ARG A 65 -16.14 1.54 3.03
C ARG A 65 -14.79 0.83 3.28
N GLN A 66 -13.79 1.06 2.44
CA GLN A 66 -12.42 0.59 2.68
C GLN A 66 -11.60 1.57 3.54
N LEU A 67 -11.91 2.86 3.48
CA LEU A 67 -11.17 3.92 4.17
C LEU A 67 -11.74 4.28 5.55
N PHE A 68 -13.03 4.03 5.73
CA PHE A 68 -13.76 4.35 6.96
C PHE A 68 -14.36 3.07 7.55
N GLU A 69 -14.47 3.04 8.87
CA GLU A 69 -15.19 2.02 9.60
C GLU A 69 -16.48 2.59 10.22
N GLU A 70 -17.44 1.74 10.55
CA GLU A 70 -18.63 2.18 11.23
C GLU A 70 -18.40 2.25 12.74
N ARG A 71 -18.57 3.44 13.31
CA ARG A 71 -18.58 3.67 14.76
C ARG A 71 -19.86 4.39 15.17
N ASN A 72 -20.65 3.79 16.07
CA ASN A 72 -21.92 4.35 16.57
C ASN A 72 -22.89 4.75 15.44
N GLY A 73 -23.00 3.93 14.39
CA GLY A 73 -23.89 4.15 13.24
C GLY A 73 -23.42 5.24 12.26
N ARG A 74 -22.17 5.68 12.36
CA ARG A 74 -21.57 6.69 11.46
C ARG A 74 -20.20 6.25 10.96
N PRO A 75 -19.80 6.65 9.75
CA PRO A 75 -18.44 6.40 9.29
C PRO A 75 -17.44 7.22 10.11
N ALA A 76 -16.33 6.60 10.47
CA ALA A 76 -15.19 7.20 11.14
C ALA A 76 -13.90 6.74 10.45
N PRO A 77 -12.80 7.50 10.50
CA PRO A 77 -11.53 7.06 9.90
C PRO A 77 -11.12 5.67 10.39
N GLY A 78 -10.75 4.78 9.46
CA GLY A 78 -10.30 3.42 9.75
C GLY A 78 -8.86 3.34 10.28
N TYR A 79 -8.28 4.46 10.70
CA TYR A 79 -6.93 4.54 11.25
C TYR A 79 -6.91 5.18 12.64
N ASP A 80 -5.86 4.94 13.42
CA ASP A 80 -5.65 5.58 14.72
C ASP A 80 -5.35 7.07 14.52
N PRO A 81 -6.13 7.99 15.12
CA PRO A 81 -5.87 9.43 15.06
C PRO A 81 -4.46 9.84 15.52
N ALA A 82 -3.81 9.05 16.39
CA ALA A 82 -2.44 9.28 16.82
C ALA A 82 -1.41 9.21 15.67
N LEU A 83 -1.79 8.63 14.51
CA LEU A 83 -0.96 8.64 13.30
C LEU A 83 -0.58 10.06 12.84
N SER A 84 -1.46 11.04 13.09
CA SER A 84 -1.17 12.45 12.81
C SER A 84 0.06 12.97 13.56
N ASN A 85 0.33 12.46 14.78
CA ASN A 85 1.52 12.84 15.56
C ASN A 85 2.79 12.28 14.91
N ALA A 86 2.76 11.03 14.42
CA ALA A 86 3.88 10.45 13.71
C ALA A 86 4.19 11.21 12.41
N LEU A 87 3.16 11.61 11.66
CA LEU A 87 3.31 12.40 10.44
C LEU A 87 3.83 13.82 10.71
N SER A 88 3.50 14.43 11.84
CA SER A 88 3.99 15.77 12.20
C SER A 88 5.49 15.79 12.49
N VAL A 89 6.07 14.67 12.92
CA VAL A 89 7.53 14.52 13.15
C VAL A 89 8.28 14.42 11.82
N LEU A 90 7.62 14.05 10.72
CA LEU A 90 8.19 13.93 9.37
C LEU A 90 8.30 15.26 8.62
N SER A 91 8.31 16.39 9.33
CA SER A 91 8.56 17.73 8.73
C SER A 91 10.01 17.93 8.24
N GLY A 92 10.88 16.91 8.41
CA GLY A 92 12.24 16.84 7.89
C GLY A 92 12.38 15.79 6.76
N PRO A 93 13.60 15.56 6.26
CA PRO A 93 13.85 14.55 5.26
C PRO A 93 13.47 13.16 5.81
N VAL A 94 12.64 12.43 5.05
CA VAL A 94 12.24 11.07 5.40
C VAL A 94 13.46 10.16 5.27
N PRO A 95 13.80 9.36 6.29
CA PRO A 95 14.93 8.44 6.19
C PRO A 95 14.67 7.37 5.13
N GLU A 96 15.67 7.09 4.32
CA GLU A 96 15.63 5.98 3.39
C GLU A 96 15.78 4.65 4.12
N LEU A 97 14.94 3.68 3.81
CA LEU A 97 14.86 2.37 4.46
C LEU A 97 15.49 1.24 3.64
N TRP A 98 16.53 1.55 2.85
CA TRP A 98 17.24 0.55 2.04
C TRP A 98 17.79 -0.63 2.85
N PRO A 99 18.43 -0.44 4.03
CA PRO A 99 18.90 -1.57 4.84
C PRO A 99 17.76 -2.50 5.28
N GLN A 100 16.59 -1.95 5.62
CA GLN A 100 15.42 -2.72 6.02
C GLN A 100 14.83 -3.51 4.83
N PHE A 101 14.78 -2.89 3.65
CA PHE A 101 14.38 -3.57 2.43
C PHE A 101 15.36 -4.68 2.04
N GLU A 102 16.66 -4.44 2.17
CA GLU A 102 17.68 -5.44 1.88
C GLU A 102 17.64 -6.65 2.84
N ALA A 103 17.10 -6.48 4.06
CA ALA A 103 16.86 -7.59 4.96
C ALA A 103 15.83 -8.60 4.42
N LEU A 104 15.03 -8.22 3.41
CA LEU A 104 14.09 -9.11 2.72
C LEU A 104 14.71 -9.92 1.59
N LYS A 105 16.02 -9.81 1.30
CA LYS A 105 16.66 -10.45 0.13
C LYS A 105 16.44 -11.97 0.02
N SER A 106 16.20 -12.64 1.13
CA SER A 106 15.91 -14.08 1.16
C SER A 106 14.43 -14.43 1.08
N VAL A 107 13.55 -13.43 1.00
CA VAL A 107 12.09 -13.57 0.99
C VAL A 107 11.58 -13.14 -0.37
N PRO A 108 10.78 -13.95 -1.09
CA PRO A 108 10.09 -13.48 -2.29
C PRO A 108 9.24 -12.24 -1.99
N VAL A 109 9.38 -11.19 -2.80
CA VAL A 109 8.64 -9.93 -2.61
C VAL A 109 7.89 -9.58 -3.89
N LEU A 110 6.62 -9.23 -3.76
CA LEU A 110 5.82 -8.60 -4.80
C LEU A 110 5.57 -7.14 -4.43
N VAL A 111 5.92 -6.22 -5.32
CA VAL A 111 5.52 -4.81 -5.22
C VAL A 111 4.36 -4.55 -6.16
N VAL A 112 3.26 -4.06 -5.59
CA VAL A 112 2.08 -3.57 -6.32
C VAL A 112 2.18 -2.05 -6.32
N ARG A 113 2.43 -1.42 -7.48
CA ARG A 113 2.55 0.03 -7.61
C ARG A 113 1.33 0.60 -8.33
N GLY A 114 0.80 1.71 -7.84
CA GLY A 114 -0.17 2.51 -8.59
C GLY A 114 0.53 3.33 -9.68
N GLU A 115 0.01 3.32 -10.91
CA GLU A 115 0.57 4.12 -12.01
C GLU A 115 0.65 5.61 -11.66
N ASN A 116 -0.38 6.13 -10.98
CA ASN A 116 -0.50 7.52 -10.53
C ASN A 116 0.02 7.73 -9.09
N SER A 117 0.84 6.81 -8.56
CA SER A 117 1.36 6.95 -7.19
C SER A 117 2.27 8.16 -7.07
N ASP A 118 2.01 8.95 -6.04
CA ASP A 118 2.84 10.05 -5.57
C ASP A 118 3.67 9.69 -4.32
N VAL A 119 3.61 8.42 -3.89
CA VAL A 119 4.32 7.89 -2.71
C VAL A 119 5.46 6.97 -3.10
N LEU A 120 5.24 6.10 -4.09
CA LEU A 120 6.24 5.18 -4.61
C LEU A 120 6.54 5.50 -6.07
N SER A 121 7.73 6.04 -6.35
CA SER A 121 8.14 6.35 -7.72
C SER A 121 8.58 5.11 -8.51
N GLU A 122 8.51 5.20 -9.82
CA GLU A 122 9.03 4.17 -10.73
C GLU A 122 10.54 3.99 -10.54
N ALA A 123 11.27 5.08 -10.35
CA ALA A 123 12.72 5.05 -10.09
C ALA A 123 13.06 4.27 -8.81
N THR A 124 12.27 4.42 -7.76
CA THR A 124 12.43 3.64 -6.53
C THR A 124 12.17 2.15 -6.78
N VAL A 125 11.14 1.80 -7.56
CA VAL A 125 10.86 0.39 -7.92
C VAL A 125 11.99 -0.21 -8.74
N ASP A 126 12.57 0.55 -9.67
CA ASP A 126 13.71 0.09 -10.46
C ASP A 126 14.97 -0.15 -9.60
N GLU A 127 15.21 0.69 -8.61
CA GLU A 127 16.28 0.47 -7.64
C GLU A 127 15.99 -0.76 -6.75
N MET A 128 14.74 -0.96 -6.34
CA MET A 128 14.32 -2.15 -5.60
C MET A 128 14.60 -3.43 -6.40
N ARG A 129 14.29 -3.44 -7.72
CA ARG A 129 14.62 -4.57 -8.62
C ARG A 129 16.12 -4.85 -8.68
N ARG A 130 16.94 -3.81 -8.73
CA ARG A 130 18.42 -3.97 -8.76
C ARG A 130 18.96 -4.57 -7.47
N ARG A 131 18.34 -4.25 -6.33
CA ARG A 131 18.82 -4.69 -5.00
C ARG A 131 18.23 -6.02 -4.55
N HIS A 132 17.09 -6.43 -5.11
CA HIS A 132 16.37 -7.63 -4.67
C HIS A 132 16.17 -8.61 -5.82
N PRO A 133 16.93 -9.74 -5.85
CA PRO A 133 16.97 -10.65 -7.01
C PRO A 133 15.65 -11.40 -7.29
N ALA A 134 14.81 -11.59 -6.26
CA ALA A 134 13.52 -12.27 -6.35
C ALA A 134 12.33 -11.30 -6.24
N LEU A 135 12.52 -10.04 -6.66
CA LEU A 135 11.44 -9.04 -6.68
C LEU A 135 10.55 -9.22 -7.90
N ALA A 136 9.27 -9.47 -7.66
CA ALA A 136 8.22 -9.31 -8.67
C ALA A 136 7.57 -7.93 -8.53
N THR A 137 7.08 -7.38 -9.63
CA THR A 137 6.40 -6.08 -9.63
C THR A 137 5.21 -6.08 -10.57
N ILE A 138 4.13 -5.42 -10.17
CA ILE A 138 3.01 -5.08 -11.04
C ILE A 138 2.70 -3.59 -10.90
N THR A 139 2.28 -2.96 -12.00
CA THR A 139 1.77 -1.59 -11.99
C THR A 139 0.29 -1.62 -12.29
N VAL A 140 -0.51 -1.04 -11.41
CA VAL A 140 -1.97 -0.97 -11.55
C VAL A 140 -2.32 0.33 -12.24
N ALA A 141 -2.86 0.23 -13.46
CA ALA A 141 -3.18 1.38 -14.29
C ALA A 141 -4.23 2.27 -13.62
N ASN A 142 -4.05 3.60 -13.77
CA ASN A 142 -4.98 4.61 -13.30
C ASN A 142 -5.30 4.60 -11.79
N GLN A 143 -4.45 3.99 -10.99
CA GLN A 143 -4.56 4.01 -9.53
C GLN A 143 -3.37 4.70 -8.89
N GLY A 144 -3.62 5.41 -7.81
CA GLY A 144 -2.62 6.09 -7.00
C GLY A 144 -2.25 5.33 -5.74
N HIS A 145 -1.79 6.06 -4.73
CA HIS A 145 -1.45 5.50 -3.43
C HIS A 145 -2.69 5.36 -2.52
N ALA A 146 -2.98 4.15 -2.09
CA ALA A 146 -2.46 2.88 -2.59
C ALA A 146 -3.50 2.22 -3.50
N PRO A 147 -3.09 1.35 -4.46
CA PRO A 147 -4.02 0.56 -5.27
C PRO A 147 -5.06 -0.14 -4.41
N LEU A 148 -6.31 -0.10 -4.85
CA LEU A 148 -7.45 -0.58 -4.07
C LEU A 148 -7.54 -2.11 -3.97
N LEU A 149 -6.73 -2.84 -4.75
CA LEU A 149 -6.62 -4.30 -4.77
C LEU A 149 -7.97 -5.00 -4.97
N ARG A 150 -8.86 -4.44 -5.80
CA ARG A 150 -10.22 -4.96 -6.03
C ARG A 150 -10.49 -5.37 -7.47
N ASP A 151 -9.63 -4.99 -8.40
CA ASP A 151 -9.75 -5.41 -9.79
C ASP A 151 -9.22 -6.84 -9.99
N GLY A 152 -9.89 -7.58 -10.89
CA GLY A 152 -9.58 -8.98 -11.14
C GLY A 152 -8.11 -9.24 -11.52
N PRO A 153 -7.51 -8.48 -12.46
CA PRO A 153 -6.12 -8.66 -12.85
C PRO A 153 -5.13 -8.49 -11.71
N THR A 154 -5.30 -7.48 -10.84
CA THR A 154 -4.43 -7.27 -9.68
C THR A 154 -4.57 -8.40 -8.66
N ILE A 155 -5.81 -8.81 -8.35
CA ILE A 155 -6.08 -9.94 -7.44
C ILE A 155 -5.45 -11.23 -7.98
N GLU A 156 -5.60 -11.53 -9.27
CA GLU A 156 -5.04 -12.75 -9.87
C GLU A 156 -3.51 -12.72 -9.88
N SER A 157 -2.90 -11.56 -10.09
CA SER A 157 -1.44 -11.42 -10.01
C SER A 157 -0.92 -11.70 -8.60
N ILE A 158 -1.59 -11.16 -7.58
CA ILE A 158 -1.23 -11.42 -6.18
C ILE A 158 -1.44 -12.89 -5.85
N ARG A 159 -2.59 -13.46 -6.25
CA ARG A 159 -2.89 -14.88 -6.05
C ARG A 159 -1.83 -15.79 -6.69
N SER A 160 -1.47 -15.53 -7.93
CA SER A 160 -0.45 -16.29 -8.65
C SER A 160 0.91 -16.22 -7.97
N PHE A 161 1.32 -15.04 -7.50
CA PHE A 161 2.54 -14.87 -6.72
C PHE A 161 2.52 -15.69 -5.44
N LEU A 162 1.44 -15.66 -4.67
CA LEU A 162 1.30 -16.43 -3.42
C LEU A 162 1.37 -17.94 -3.67
N LEU A 163 0.66 -18.45 -4.69
CA LEU A 163 0.69 -19.86 -5.05
C LEU A 163 2.07 -20.34 -5.51
N GLN A 164 2.79 -19.53 -6.27
CA GLN A 164 4.15 -19.88 -6.70
C GLN A 164 5.12 -19.95 -5.51
N THR A 165 5.00 -19.02 -4.56
CA THR A 165 5.85 -19.02 -3.37
C THR A 165 5.54 -20.20 -2.45
N ASP A 166 4.27 -20.54 -2.25
CA ASP A 166 3.86 -21.72 -1.47
C ASP A 166 4.38 -23.02 -2.10
N ALA A 167 4.24 -23.17 -3.42
CA ALA A 167 4.74 -24.34 -4.14
C ALA A 167 6.27 -24.49 -4.01
N ALA A 168 7.01 -23.39 -4.12
CA ALA A 168 8.47 -23.39 -3.98
C ALA A 168 8.92 -23.76 -2.56
N GLN A 169 8.20 -23.32 -1.53
CA GLN A 169 8.50 -23.66 -0.14
C GLN A 169 8.22 -25.14 0.17
N HIS A 170 7.16 -25.72 -0.38
CA HIS A 170 6.84 -27.13 -0.21
C HIS A 170 7.75 -28.05 -1.03
N ALA A 171 8.32 -27.57 -2.13
CA ALA A 171 9.27 -28.32 -2.95
C ALA A 171 10.70 -28.30 -2.39
N ALA A 172 11.03 -27.37 -1.50
CA ALA A 172 12.33 -27.33 -0.84
C ALA A 172 12.47 -28.52 0.11
N PRO A 173 13.48 -29.41 -0.05
CA PRO A 173 13.67 -30.55 0.87
C PRO A 173 13.86 -30.03 2.30
N VAL A 174 13.29 -30.78 3.27
CA VAL A 174 13.38 -30.56 4.73
C VAL A 174 14.85 -30.72 5.18
N ALA A 175 15.71 -29.78 4.81
CA ALA A 175 17.13 -29.73 5.17
C ALA A 175 17.41 -28.63 6.19
N ARG A 176 16.56 -28.52 7.23
CA ARG A 176 16.82 -27.63 8.38
C ARG A 176 16.26 -28.17 9.68
N ALA A 177 16.67 -29.37 10.04
CA ALA A 177 16.58 -29.81 11.42
C ALA A 177 17.69 -30.83 11.67
N ILE A 178 18.92 -30.38 11.86
CA ILE A 178 19.99 -31.01 12.65
C ILE A 178 21.23 -30.10 12.51
N ALA A 179 21.39 -29.18 13.43
CA ALA A 179 22.66 -28.72 13.99
C ALA A 179 22.39 -27.88 15.24
#